data_42414480c13eca81d49f18b93be263e6
#
_entry.id   42414480c13eca81d49f18b93be263e6
#
_cell.length_a   1.000
_cell.length_b   1.000
_cell.length_c   1.000
_cell.angle_alpha   90.00
_cell.angle_beta   90.00
_cell.angle_gamma   90.00
#
_symmetry.space_group_name_H-M   'P 1'
#
loop_
_entity.id
_entity.type
_entity.pdbx_description
1 polymer ?
#
loop_
_entity_poly.entity_id
_entity_poly.type
_entity_poly.pdbx_seq_one_letter_code
_entity_poly.pdbx_strand_id
1 'polypeptide(L)'
;MKYRNTILSKKENEENINFLVNEKNLNTHFILSKSEILRIKKLEKPSHQLGYALQLMYLKNKSINIIDYTEVIPEKIVKFISEQLNCTTKNLNEYWKIKNTKTRYFQEILDIFGYIKFKYTSDLEKEFYKIAFSNGNSSVMVKEIFKLLKDKKIVVPPLGMIEHLLWLEMEKSEDKIYQNIIAQIKDFPRLYSLLDVEATGTSKYSRLKNMSVNANSNGAKELLKVIKELDEFGVSLDLSFL
;
A
#
# COMPACT_ATOMS: atom_id res chain seq x y z
N MET A 1 -11.77 15.18 -15.29
CA MET A 1 -11.39 14.50 -14.03
C MET A 1 -11.82 13.05 -14.15
N LYS A 2 -10.88 12.10 -14.38
CA LYS A 2 -11.18 10.67 -14.29
C LYS A 2 -11.50 10.36 -12.85
N TYR A 3 -12.61 9.68 -12.59
CA TYR A 3 -12.97 9.17 -11.27
C TYR A 3 -11.80 8.32 -10.77
N ARG A 4 -11.15 8.74 -9.69
CA ARG A 4 -10.14 7.96 -9.00
C ARG A 4 -10.85 6.79 -8.32
N ASN A 5 -10.83 5.63 -8.96
CA ASN A 5 -11.12 4.41 -8.22
C ASN A 5 -10.04 4.26 -7.14
N THR A 6 -10.45 4.07 -5.89
CA THR A 6 -9.51 3.74 -4.81
C THR A 6 -8.74 2.48 -5.23
N ILE A 7 -7.42 2.52 -5.11
CA ILE A 7 -6.53 1.40 -5.45
C ILE A 7 -6.85 0.18 -4.58
N LEU A 8 -7.20 0.44 -3.31
CA LEU A 8 -7.55 -0.58 -2.34
C LEU A 8 -9.04 -0.53 -1.99
N SER A 9 -9.64 -1.69 -1.80
CA SER A 9 -10.97 -1.81 -1.19
C SER A 9 -10.95 -1.35 0.27
N LYS A 10 -12.11 -0.95 0.81
CA LYS A 10 -12.24 -0.58 2.23
C LYS A 10 -11.72 -1.69 3.16
N LYS A 11 -11.99 -2.95 2.83
CA LYS A 11 -11.53 -4.12 3.59
C LYS A 11 -10.01 -4.24 3.59
N GLU A 12 -9.36 -4.09 2.45
CA GLU A 12 -7.89 -4.13 2.34
C GLU A 12 -7.25 -2.97 3.11
N ASN A 13 -7.87 -1.79 3.11
CA ASN A 13 -7.44 -0.64 3.89
C ASN A 13 -7.48 -0.94 5.40
N GLU A 14 -8.58 -1.51 5.88
CA GLU A 14 -8.73 -1.90 7.28
C GLU A 14 -7.72 -3.00 7.67
N GLU A 15 -7.48 -3.99 6.82
CA GLU A 15 -6.50 -5.05 7.06
C GLU A 15 -5.06 -4.54 7.16
N ASN A 16 -4.69 -3.53 6.39
CA ASN A 16 -3.35 -2.92 6.45
C ASN A 16 -3.11 -2.14 7.76
N ILE A 17 -4.16 -1.52 8.32
CA ILE A 17 -4.09 -0.75 9.56
C ILE A 17 -4.34 -1.64 10.77
N ASN A 18 -5.32 -2.53 10.70
CA ASN A 18 -5.75 -3.35 11.81
C ASN A 18 -4.84 -4.56 12.01
N PHE A 19 -4.68 -4.93 13.28
CA PHE A 19 -4.13 -6.22 13.65
C PHE A 19 -5.25 -7.25 13.79
N LEU A 20 -5.01 -8.47 13.33
CA LEU A 20 -5.84 -9.60 13.76
C LEU A 20 -5.68 -9.73 15.27
N VAL A 21 -6.75 -9.38 16.01
CA VAL A 21 -6.73 -9.31 17.47
C VAL A 21 -7.03 -10.68 18.05
N ASN A 22 -6.01 -11.52 18.14
CA ASN A 22 -6.05 -12.75 18.91
C ASN A 22 -4.97 -12.71 20.02
N GLU A 23 -5.08 -13.57 21.03
CA GLU A 23 -4.14 -13.59 22.17
C GLU A 23 -2.68 -13.75 21.74
N LYS A 24 -2.40 -14.59 20.74
CA LYS A 24 -1.07 -14.78 20.20
C LYS A 24 -0.48 -13.49 19.66
N ASN A 25 -1.26 -12.74 18.89
CA ASN A 25 -0.82 -11.47 18.32
C ASN A 25 -0.66 -10.38 19.37
N LEU A 26 -1.52 -10.32 20.39
CA LEU A 26 -1.38 -9.40 21.50
C LEU A 26 -0.07 -9.65 22.23
N ASN A 27 0.22 -10.89 22.61
CA ASN A 27 1.45 -11.29 23.31
C ASN A 27 2.71 -11.16 22.45
N THR A 28 2.60 -11.11 21.13
CA THR A 28 3.77 -10.96 20.26
C THR A 28 4.06 -9.49 19.97
N HIS A 29 3.01 -8.68 19.76
CA HIS A 29 3.16 -7.34 19.19
C HIS A 29 2.89 -6.20 20.16
N PHE A 30 2.17 -6.45 21.27
CA PHE A 30 1.72 -5.40 22.17
C PHE A 30 2.29 -5.49 23.60
N ILE A 31 3.32 -6.29 23.81
CA ILE A 31 4.03 -6.33 25.08
C ILE A 31 4.99 -5.12 25.20
N LEU A 32 4.82 -4.38 26.27
CA LEU A 32 5.71 -3.30 26.65
C LEU A 32 6.94 -3.86 27.40
N SER A 33 8.11 -3.42 27.02
CA SER A 33 9.33 -3.76 27.76
C SER A 33 9.36 -3.02 29.11
N LYS A 34 10.17 -3.53 30.07
CA LYS A 34 10.34 -2.88 31.38
C LYS A 34 10.77 -1.42 31.25
N SER A 35 11.67 -1.10 30.32
CA SER A 35 12.14 0.28 30.08
C SER A 35 11.06 1.18 29.53
N GLU A 36 10.19 0.65 28.64
CA GLU A 36 9.05 1.38 28.10
C GLU A 36 8.01 1.67 29.20
N ILE A 37 7.69 0.68 30.02
CA ILE A 37 6.79 0.86 31.16
C ILE A 37 7.32 1.94 32.11
N LEU A 38 8.61 1.88 32.49
CA LEU A 38 9.22 2.88 33.37
C LEU A 38 9.15 4.29 32.78
N ARG A 39 9.34 4.43 31.46
CA ARG A 39 9.21 5.71 30.77
C ARG A 39 7.77 6.22 30.78
N ILE A 40 6.83 5.37 30.42
CA ILE A 40 5.41 5.71 30.33
C ILE A 40 4.88 6.11 31.72
N LYS A 41 5.31 5.43 32.76
CA LYS A 41 4.90 5.71 34.16
C LYS A 41 5.39 7.08 34.68
N LYS A 42 6.34 7.73 34.01
CA LYS A 42 6.73 9.12 34.33
C LYS A 42 5.68 10.14 33.94
N LEU A 43 4.73 9.76 33.07
CA LEU A 43 3.62 10.63 32.71
C LEU A 43 2.58 10.65 33.85
N GLU A 44 2.18 11.84 34.25
CA GLU A 44 1.31 12.04 35.42
C GLU A 44 -0.10 11.45 35.28
N LYS A 45 -0.69 11.60 34.10
CA LYS A 45 -2.09 11.22 33.85
C LYS A 45 -2.20 9.80 33.25
N PRO A 46 -3.03 8.90 33.84
CA PRO A 46 -3.24 7.56 33.29
C PRO A 46 -3.70 7.54 31.82
N SER A 47 -4.54 8.50 31.41
CA SER A 47 -4.96 8.63 30.02
C SER A 47 -3.81 8.98 29.08
N HIS A 48 -2.83 9.78 29.56
CA HIS A 48 -1.61 10.09 28.81
C HIS A 48 -0.68 8.88 28.73
N GLN A 49 -0.56 8.10 29.81
CA GLN A 49 0.20 6.86 29.82
C GLN A 49 -0.33 5.88 28.78
N LEU A 50 -1.63 5.65 28.76
CA LEU A 50 -2.28 4.75 27.83
C LEU A 50 -2.18 5.25 26.37
N GLY A 51 -2.44 6.54 26.14
CA GLY A 51 -2.32 7.14 24.82
C GLY A 51 -0.90 7.10 24.25
N TYR A 52 0.10 7.37 25.08
CA TYR A 52 1.52 7.25 24.71
C TYR A 52 1.88 5.80 24.34
N ALA A 53 1.46 4.84 25.17
CA ALA A 53 1.72 3.42 24.93
C ALA A 53 1.09 2.94 23.61
N LEU A 54 -0.13 3.36 23.33
CA LEU A 54 -0.79 3.04 22.05
C LEU A 54 -0.01 3.61 20.87
N GLN A 55 0.39 4.88 20.92
CA GLN A 55 1.21 5.49 19.86
C GLN A 55 2.52 4.74 19.65
N LEU A 56 3.22 4.40 20.73
CA LEU A 56 4.47 3.65 20.69
C LEU A 56 4.29 2.27 20.06
N MET A 57 3.28 1.52 20.49
CA MET A 57 3.08 0.15 20.01
C MET A 57 2.67 0.09 18.54
N TYR A 58 1.83 1.01 18.08
CA TYR A 58 1.47 1.09 16.67
C TYR A 58 2.64 1.56 15.80
N LEU A 59 3.46 2.49 16.28
CA LEU A 59 4.68 2.89 15.57
C LEU A 59 5.65 1.72 15.42
N LYS A 60 5.95 1.00 16.51
CA LYS A 60 6.89 -0.14 16.50
C LYS A 60 6.42 -1.27 15.59
N ASN A 61 5.14 -1.57 15.57
CA ASN A 61 4.62 -2.72 14.86
C ASN A 61 4.26 -2.43 13.40
N LYS A 62 3.73 -1.25 13.11
CA LYS A 62 3.19 -0.88 11.80
C LYS A 62 3.86 0.34 11.20
N SER A 63 4.72 1.04 11.95
CA SER A 63 5.30 2.33 11.56
C SER A 63 4.25 3.43 11.27
N ILE A 64 3.03 3.30 11.79
CA ILE A 64 1.94 4.26 11.59
C ILE A 64 1.79 5.21 12.76
N ASN A 65 1.32 6.42 12.44
CA ASN A 65 0.84 7.37 13.43
C ASN A 65 -0.62 7.06 13.77
N ILE A 66 -0.87 6.40 14.91
CA ILE A 66 -2.23 6.01 15.30
C ILE A 66 -3.14 7.20 15.61
N ILE A 67 -2.59 8.40 15.78
CA ILE A 67 -3.39 9.62 16.00
C ILE A 67 -4.39 9.85 14.85
N ASP A 68 -4.01 9.44 13.65
CA ASP A 68 -4.83 9.61 12.45
C ASP A 68 -5.89 8.50 12.27
N TYR A 69 -5.88 7.49 13.18
CA TYR A 69 -6.69 6.27 13.09
C TYR A 69 -7.31 5.86 14.42
N THR A 70 -7.56 6.80 15.33
CA THR A 70 -8.04 6.50 16.69
C THR A 70 -9.38 5.76 16.73
N GLU A 71 -10.23 5.93 15.73
CA GLU A 71 -11.56 5.31 15.62
C GLU A 71 -11.50 3.79 15.32
N VAL A 72 -10.36 3.31 14.78
CA VAL A 72 -10.19 1.91 14.40
C VAL A 72 -9.34 1.11 15.37
N ILE A 73 -8.97 1.68 16.54
CA ILE A 73 -8.21 0.96 17.57
C ILE A 73 -9.10 -0.09 18.23
N PRO A 74 -8.82 -1.40 18.09
CA PRO A 74 -9.60 -2.44 18.73
C PRO A 74 -9.58 -2.32 20.26
N GLU A 75 -10.76 -2.39 20.88
CA GLU A 75 -10.90 -2.29 22.35
C GLU A 75 -10.04 -3.30 23.12
N LYS A 76 -9.87 -4.50 22.58
CA LYS A 76 -9.01 -5.55 23.14
C LYS A 76 -7.55 -5.11 23.26
N ILE A 77 -7.01 -4.34 22.29
CA ILE A 77 -5.65 -3.78 22.36
C ILE A 77 -5.57 -2.74 23.46
N VAL A 78 -6.56 -1.86 23.54
CA VAL A 78 -6.63 -0.81 24.58
C VAL A 78 -6.64 -1.46 25.96
N LYS A 79 -7.48 -2.48 26.18
CA LYS A 79 -7.57 -3.22 27.43
C LYS A 79 -6.26 -3.93 27.76
N PHE A 80 -5.67 -4.63 26.82
CA PHE A 80 -4.41 -5.37 27.00
C PHE A 80 -3.25 -4.44 27.43
N ILE A 81 -3.14 -3.26 26.82
CA ILE A 81 -2.10 -2.28 27.19
C ILE A 81 -2.42 -1.64 28.54
N SER A 82 -3.70 -1.35 28.82
CA SER A 82 -4.10 -0.76 30.11
C SER A 82 -3.80 -1.69 31.29
N GLU A 83 -3.96 -3.00 31.12
CA GLU A 83 -3.61 -4.01 32.12
C GLU A 83 -2.10 -4.03 32.42
N GLN A 84 -1.24 -3.97 31.40
CA GLN A 84 0.21 -3.90 31.58
C GLN A 84 0.65 -2.62 32.31
N LEU A 85 -0.06 -1.53 32.10
CA LEU A 85 0.23 -0.24 32.75
C LEU A 85 -0.47 -0.10 34.10
N ASN A 86 -1.33 -1.05 34.50
CA ASN A 86 -2.19 -0.95 35.65
C ASN A 86 -2.91 0.42 35.69
N CYS A 87 -3.59 0.76 34.61
CA CYS A 87 -4.30 2.03 34.45
C CYS A 87 -5.71 1.82 33.88
N THR A 88 -6.58 2.81 34.09
CA THR A 88 -7.94 2.78 33.55
C THR A 88 -7.98 3.20 32.08
N THR A 89 -8.91 2.62 31.32
CA THR A 89 -9.23 3.04 29.94
C THR A 89 -10.10 4.31 29.92
N LYS A 90 -10.64 4.74 31.08
CA LYS A 90 -11.44 5.96 31.17
C LYS A 90 -10.65 7.17 30.70
N ASN A 91 -11.33 8.09 30.07
CA ASN A 91 -10.76 9.35 29.59
C ASN A 91 -9.70 9.23 28.47
N LEU A 92 -9.51 8.05 27.87
CA LEU A 92 -8.64 7.92 26.69
C LEU A 92 -9.12 8.83 25.54
N ASN A 93 -10.44 8.96 25.36
CA ASN A 93 -11.01 9.87 24.36
C ASN A 93 -10.68 11.35 24.63
N GLU A 94 -10.53 11.75 25.89
CA GLU A 94 -10.07 13.10 26.23
C GLU A 94 -8.63 13.33 25.80
N TYR A 95 -7.76 12.34 25.99
CA TYR A 95 -6.38 12.40 25.48
C TYR A 95 -6.33 12.63 23.97
N TRP A 96 -7.14 11.90 23.19
CA TRP A 96 -7.18 12.07 21.73
C TRP A 96 -7.65 13.45 21.29
N LYS A 97 -8.45 14.15 22.08
CA LYS A 97 -8.89 15.52 21.80
C LYS A 97 -7.80 16.57 21.99
N ILE A 98 -6.78 16.32 22.82
CA ILE A 98 -5.71 17.27 23.13
C ILE A 98 -4.62 17.22 22.08
N LYS A 99 -4.80 17.98 20.98
CA LYS A 99 -3.91 17.95 19.81
C LYS A 99 -2.43 18.15 20.17
N ASN A 100 -2.09 19.18 20.90
CA ASN A 100 -0.69 19.53 21.21
C ASN A 100 0.01 18.44 22.02
N THR A 101 -0.66 17.84 23.00
CA THR A 101 -0.07 16.79 23.86
C THR A 101 0.22 15.53 23.06
N LYS A 102 -0.75 15.01 22.30
CA LYS A 102 -0.57 13.79 21.53
C LYS A 102 0.51 13.95 20.45
N THR A 103 0.57 15.13 19.80
CA THR A 103 1.59 15.40 18.76
C THR A 103 2.98 15.52 19.37
N ARG A 104 3.12 16.17 20.54
CA ARG A 104 4.39 16.27 21.25
C ARG A 104 4.90 14.90 21.67
N TYR A 105 4.04 14.06 22.25
CA TYR A 105 4.43 12.71 22.65
C TYR A 105 4.79 11.84 21.45
N PHE A 106 4.06 11.97 20.35
CA PHE A 106 4.43 11.25 19.14
C PHE A 106 5.82 11.67 18.63
N GLN A 107 6.13 12.98 18.63
CA GLN A 107 7.46 13.46 18.28
C GLN A 107 8.54 12.91 19.20
N GLU A 108 8.30 12.92 20.52
CA GLU A 108 9.22 12.31 21.51
C GLU A 108 9.48 10.83 21.20
N ILE A 109 8.43 10.06 20.86
CA ILE A 109 8.56 8.66 20.49
C ILE A 109 9.41 8.50 19.22
N LEU A 110 9.19 9.33 18.20
CA LEU A 110 10.00 9.30 16.98
C LEU A 110 11.49 9.50 17.29
N ASP A 111 11.81 10.52 18.08
CA ASP A 111 13.20 10.89 18.42
C ASP A 111 13.89 9.77 19.21
N ILE A 112 13.19 9.14 20.16
CA ILE A 112 13.74 8.08 21.00
C ILE A 112 13.99 6.78 20.23
N PHE A 113 13.09 6.41 19.33
CA PHE A 113 13.15 5.14 18.61
C PHE A 113 13.79 5.26 17.22
N GLY A 114 14.23 6.46 16.85
CA GLY A 114 14.93 6.74 15.60
C GLY A 114 14.04 6.63 14.36
N TYR A 115 12.75 6.99 14.51
CA TYR A 115 11.85 7.09 13.36
C TYR A 115 11.86 8.49 12.78
N ILE A 116 11.68 8.58 11.47
CA ILE A 116 11.56 9.84 10.75
C ILE A 116 10.17 10.01 10.14
N LYS A 117 9.70 11.24 10.08
CA LYS A 117 8.45 11.55 9.40
C LYS A 117 8.58 11.29 7.90
N PHE A 118 7.51 10.85 7.29
CA PHE A 118 7.47 10.64 5.85
C PHE A 118 7.75 11.94 5.09
N LYS A 119 8.69 11.84 4.17
CA LYS A 119 8.95 12.85 3.15
C LYS A 119 9.24 12.13 1.85
N TYR A 120 8.48 12.43 0.81
CA TYR A 120 8.67 11.82 -0.49
C TYR A 120 9.93 12.41 -1.13
N THR A 121 11.02 11.65 -1.12
CA THR A 121 12.32 12.01 -1.65
C THR A 121 12.56 11.29 -2.98
N SER A 122 13.53 11.76 -3.77
CA SER A 122 13.93 11.11 -5.03
C SER A 122 14.31 9.62 -4.85
N ASP A 123 14.86 9.26 -3.68
CA ASP A 123 15.20 7.86 -3.40
C ASP A 123 13.96 7.01 -3.12
N LEU A 124 12.99 7.55 -2.38
CA LEU A 124 11.70 6.86 -2.19
C LEU A 124 10.91 6.80 -3.48
N GLU A 125 10.95 7.84 -4.31
CA GLU A 125 10.32 7.84 -5.63
C GLU A 125 10.84 6.68 -6.49
N LYS A 126 12.17 6.48 -6.56
CA LYS A 126 12.76 5.37 -7.29
C LYS A 126 12.31 4.01 -6.78
N GLU A 127 12.21 3.84 -5.46
CA GLU A 127 11.75 2.58 -4.87
C GLU A 127 10.25 2.34 -5.12
N PHE A 128 9.42 3.38 -5.01
CA PHE A 128 7.99 3.30 -5.34
C PHE A 128 7.77 2.97 -6.81
N TYR A 129 8.55 3.60 -7.71
CA TYR A 129 8.52 3.28 -9.13
C TYR A 129 8.86 1.82 -9.41
N LYS A 130 9.93 1.28 -8.78
CA LYS A 130 10.29 -0.14 -8.93
C LYS A 130 9.17 -1.06 -8.47
N ILE A 131 8.54 -0.75 -7.32
CA ILE A 131 7.40 -1.53 -6.81
C ILE A 131 6.22 -1.47 -7.78
N ALA A 132 5.89 -0.29 -8.30
CA ALA A 132 4.82 -0.11 -9.27
C ALA A 132 5.09 -0.83 -10.59
N PHE A 133 6.33 -0.78 -11.08
CA PHE A 133 6.74 -1.43 -12.33
C PHE A 133 6.75 -2.97 -12.23
N SER A 134 7.14 -3.52 -11.07
CA SER A 134 7.33 -4.96 -10.89
C SER A 134 6.06 -5.72 -10.50
N ASN A 135 4.98 -5.04 -10.15
CA ASN A 135 3.78 -5.65 -9.60
C ASN A 135 2.52 -5.25 -10.36
N GLY A 136 1.72 -6.23 -10.76
CA GLY A 136 0.39 -6.00 -11.35
C GLY A 136 -0.76 -5.93 -10.33
N ASN A 137 -0.48 -6.10 -9.01
CA ASN A 137 -1.49 -6.15 -7.97
C ASN A 137 -1.29 -5.04 -6.92
N SER A 138 -2.24 -4.15 -6.83
CA SER A 138 -2.20 -2.98 -5.94
C SER A 138 -2.06 -3.32 -4.46
N SER A 139 -2.71 -4.40 -4.00
CA SER A 139 -2.60 -4.84 -2.59
C SER A 139 -1.19 -5.33 -2.25
N VAL A 140 -0.51 -5.97 -3.20
CA VAL A 140 0.89 -6.40 -3.06
C VAL A 140 1.79 -5.17 -3.01
N MET A 141 1.62 -4.21 -3.94
CA MET A 141 2.39 -2.97 -3.99
C MET A 141 2.32 -2.20 -2.67
N VAL A 142 1.12 -2.03 -2.10
CA VAL A 142 0.94 -1.34 -0.82
C VAL A 142 1.65 -2.07 0.31
N LYS A 143 1.58 -3.39 0.39
CA LYS A 143 2.28 -4.19 1.41
C LYS A 143 3.80 -4.03 1.30
N GLU A 144 4.34 -4.02 0.10
CA GLU A 144 5.77 -3.80 -0.14
C GLU A 144 6.21 -2.39 0.26
N ILE A 145 5.40 -1.37 -0.04
CA ILE A 145 5.64 0.01 0.41
C ILE A 145 5.63 0.10 1.94
N PHE A 146 4.64 -0.51 2.61
CA PHE A 146 4.61 -0.54 4.08
C PHE A 146 5.87 -1.20 4.66
N LYS A 147 6.29 -2.34 4.07
CA LYS A 147 7.52 -3.02 4.47
C LYS A 147 8.74 -2.13 4.27
N LEU A 148 8.89 -1.53 3.10
CA LEU A 148 9.98 -0.60 2.77
C LEU A 148 10.08 0.56 3.79
N LEU A 149 8.96 1.22 4.07
CA LEU A 149 8.92 2.35 5.01
C LEU A 149 9.26 1.89 6.43
N LYS A 150 8.75 0.72 6.85
CA LYS A 150 9.06 0.14 8.16
C LYS A 150 10.54 -0.19 8.30
N ASP A 151 11.15 -0.84 7.30
CA ASP A 151 12.55 -1.24 7.32
C ASP A 151 13.48 0.00 7.38
N LYS A 152 13.08 1.11 6.74
CA LYS A 152 13.76 2.40 6.79
C LYS A 152 13.40 3.24 8.02
N LYS A 153 12.57 2.75 8.94
CA LYS A 153 12.03 3.50 10.10
C LYS A 153 11.36 4.82 9.69
N ILE A 154 10.65 4.81 8.60
CA ILE A 154 9.86 5.97 8.13
C ILE A 154 8.41 5.77 8.59
N VAL A 155 7.82 6.80 9.17
CA VAL A 155 6.40 6.78 9.52
C VAL A 155 5.56 6.66 8.25
N VAL A 156 4.73 5.65 8.19
CA VAL A 156 3.81 5.45 7.06
C VAL A 156 2.80 6.60 7.02
N PRO A 157 2.70 7.33 5.91
CA PRO A 157 1.73 8.42 5.78
C PRO A 157 0.30 7.87 5.66
N PRO A 158 -0.73 8.73 5.75
CA PRO A 158 -2.10 8.32 5.51
C PRO A 158 -2.24 7.57 4.18
N LEU A 159 -3.03 6.50 4.21
CA LEU A 159 -3.13 5.55 3.10
C LEU A 159 -3.50 6.21 1.76
N GLY A 160 -4.40 7.20 1.79
CA GLY A 160 -4.75 7.96 0.58
C GLY A 160 -3.56 8.70 -0.05
N MET A 161 -2.53 9.04 0.74
CA MET A 161 -1.28 9.59 0.20
C MET A 161 -0.46 8.50 -0.49
N ILE A 162 -0.36 7.31 0.10
CA ILE A 162 0.32 6.17 -0.53
C ILE A 162 -0.37 5.80 -1.84
N GLU A 163 -1.69 5.70 -1.85
CA GLU A 163 -2.47 5.42 -3.05
C GLU A 163 -2.22 6.46 -4.15
N HIS A 164 -2.19 7.74 -3.78
CA HIS A 164 -1.92 8.81 -4.73
C HIS A 164 -0.51 8.71 -5.33
N LEU A 165 0.50 8.51 -4.48
CA LEU A 165 1.89 8.37 -4.94
C LEU A 165 2.06 7.12 -5.80
N LEU A 166 1.48 6.00 -5.37
CA LEU A 166 1.51 4.76 -6.14
C LEU A 166 0.86 4.93 -7.52
N TRP A 167 -0.28 5.62 -7.58
CA TRP A 167 -0.93 5.93 -8.84
C TRP A 167 -0.02 6.73 -9.78
N LEU A 168 0.67 7.75 -9.27
CA LEU A 168 1.61 8.54 -10.07
C LEU A 168 2.76 7.69 -10.63
N GLU A 169 3.29 6.77 -9.82
CA GLU A 169 4.38 5.90 -10.27
C GLU A 169 3.90 4.81 -11.25
N MET A 170 2.68 4.32 -11.10
CA MET A 170 2.05 3.42 -12.08
C MET A 170 1.87 4.12 -13.43
N GLU A 171 1.37 5.35 -13.44
CA GLU A 171 1.21 6.14 -14.66
C GLU A 171 2.56 6.34 -15.37
N LYS A 172 3.62 6.72 -14.62
CA LYS A 172 4.98 6.83 -15.18
C LYS A 172 5.51 5.50 -15.73
N SER A 173 5.23 4.39 -15.06
CA SER A 173 5.66 3.07 -15.50
C SER A 173 4.96 2.64 -16.79
N GLU A 174 3.66 2.87 -16.89
CA GLU A 174 2.87 2.62 -18.09
C GLU A 174 3.36 3.45 -19.27
N ASP A 175 3.58 4.76 -19.06
CA ASP A 175 4.12 5.65 -20.10
C ASP A 175 5.47 5.15 -20.63
N LYS A 176 6.36 4.72 -19.73
CA LYS A 176 7.66 4.18 -20.14
C LYS A 176 7.51 2.89 -20.94
N ILE A 177 6.62 1.99 -20.52
CA ILE A 177 6.31 0.76 -21.28
C ILE A 177 5.80 1.13 -22.68
N TYR A 178 4.84 2.05 -22.77
CA TYR A 178 4.31 2.51 -24.07
C TYR A 178 5.38 3.12 -24.95
N GLN A 179 6.25 3.98 -24.42
CA GLN A 179 7.36 4.57 -25.17
C GLN A 179 8.32 3.50 -25.70
N ASN A 180 8.66 2.49 -24.88
CA ASN A 180 9.52 1.40 -25.29
C ASN A 180 8.87 0.53 -26.38
N ILE A 181 7.57 0.26 -26.28
CA ILE A 181 6.81 -0.47 -27.30
C ILE A 181 6.77 0.33 -28.60
N ILE A 182 6.40 1.63 -28.52
CA ILE A 182 6.33 2.52 -29.69
C ILE A 182 7.68 2.59 -30.43
N ALA A 183 8.78 2.67 -29.69
CA ALA A 183 10.12 2.73 -30.26
C ALA A 183 10.50 1.46 -31.04
N GLN A 184 9.90 0.31 -30.74
CA GLN A 184 10.13 -0.97 -31.43
C GLN A 184 9.21 -1.17 -32.62
N ILE A 185 8.10 -0.44 -32.73
CA ILE A 185 7.15 -0.58 -33.84
C ILE A 185 7.72 0.13 -35.07
N LYS A 186 8.00 -0.65 -36.11
CA LYS A 186 8.54 -0.14 -37.38
C LYS A 186 7.46 0.17 -38.42
N ASP A 187 6.32 -0.49 -38.34
CA ASP A 187 5.22 -0.40 -39.30
C ASP A 187 3.90 -0.02 -38.65
N PHE A 188 3.73 1.29 -38.41
CA PHE A 188 2.49 1.84 -37.86
C PHE A 188 1.26 1.62 -38.79
N PRO A 189 1.33 1.78 -40.15
CA PRO A 189 0.20 1.49 -41.01
C PRO A 189 -0.34 0.08 -40.85
N ARG A 190 0.52 -0.91 -40.69
CA ARG A 190 0.13 -2.29 -40.45
C ARG A 190 -0.56 -2.47 -39.11
N LEU A 191 -0.09 -1.75 -38.08
CA LEU A 191 -0.74 -1.75 -36.75
C LEU A 191 -2.14 -1.14 -36.83
N TYR A 192 -2.34 -0.08 -37.62
CA TYR A 192 -3.66 0.55 -37.79
C TYR A 192 -4.66 -0.41 -38.43
N SER A 193 -4.25 -1.40 -39.22
CA SER A 193 -5.15 -2.40 -39.79
C SER A 193 -5.83 -3.27 -38.70
N LEU A 194 -5.32 -3.30 -37.47
CA LEU A 194 -6.01 -3.91 -36.32
C LEU A 194 -7.30 -3.18 -35.93
N LEU A 195 -7.42 -1.90 -36.27
CA LEU A 195 -8.61 -1.09 -36.03
C LEU A 195 -9.67 -1.24 -37.11
N ASP A 196 -9.33 -1.84 -38.27
CA ASP A 196 -10.26 -2.06 -39.35
C ASP A 196 -11.39 -3.00 -38.89
N VAL A 197 -12.63 -2.58 -39.19
CA VAL A 197 -13.82 -3.33 -38.83
C VAL A 197 -13.99 -4.52 -39.81
N GLU A 198 -14.00 -5.72 -39.24
CA GLU A 198 -14.24 -6.95 -39.99
C GLU A 198 -15.72 -7.11 -40.42
N ALA A 199 -16.03 -8.05 -41.29
CA ALA A 199 -17.40 -8.37 -41.71
C ALA A 199 -18.33 -8.74 -40.50
N THR A 200 -17.77 -9.09 -39.37
CA THR A 200 -18.48 -9.38 -38.09
C THR A 200 -18.94 -8.11 -37.35
N GLY A 201 -18.61 -6.90 -37.84
CA GLY A 201 -18.89 -5.63 -37.18
C GLY A 201 -17.96 -5.28 -36.04
N THR A 202 -16.93 -6.06 -35.79
CA THR A 202 -15.91 -5.82 -34.73
C THR A 202 -14.52 -5.69 -35.34
N SER A 203 -13.66 -4.85 -34.75
CA SER A 203 -12.26 -4.77 -35.18
C SER A 203 -11.44 -5.93 -34.61
N LYS A 204 -10.33 -6.27 -35.31
CA LYS A 204 -9.35 -7.25 -34.78
C LYS A 204 -8.88 -6.87 -33.37
N TYR A 205 -8.63 -5.60 -33.14
CA TYR A 205 -8.28 -5.08 -31.79
C TYR A 205 -9.35 -5.38 -30.75
N SER A 206 -10.64 -5.11 -31.06
CA SER A 206 -11.74 -5.39 -30.14
C SER A 206 -11.86 -6.88 -29.83
N ARG A 207 -11.64 -7.72 -30.83
CA ARG A 207 -11.62 -9.17 -30.65
C ARG A 207 -10.48 -9.60 -29.71
N LEU A 208 -9.26 -9.11 -29.95
CA LEU A 208 -8.09 -9.41 -29.09
C LEU A 208 -8.29 -8.94 -27.67
N LYS A 209 -8.79 -7.70 -27.48
CA LYS A 209 -9.04 -7.12 -26.15
C LYS A 209 -10.08 -7.90 -25.34
N ASN A 210 -11.09 -8.45 -26.01
CA ASN A 210 -12.20 -9.13 -25.35
C ASN A 210 -12.01 -10.65 -25.24
N MET A 211 -10.87 -11.18 -25.65
CA MET A 211 -10.56 -12.58 -25.48
C MET A 211 -10.38 -12.94 -24.02
N SER A 212 -11.32 -13.68 -23.48
CA SER A 212 -11.14 -14.36 -22.19
C SER A 212 -10.46 -15.70 -22.44
N VAL A 213 -9.22 -15.82 -22.00
CA VAL A 213 -8.50 -17.10 -22.08
C VAL A 213 -8.99 -18.00 -20.94
N ASN A 214 -9.92 -18.88 -21.23
CA ASN A 214 -10.27 -19.93 -20.29
C ASN A 214 -9.16 -20.99 -20.27
N ALA A 215 -8.78 -21.46 -19.08
CA ALA A 215 -7.73 -22.46 -18.87
C ALA A 215 -8.16 -23.87 -19.32
N ASN A 216 -8.74 -23.99 -20.54
CA ASN A 216 -9.12 -25.24 -21.15
C ASN A 216 -8.48 -25.39 -22.55
N SER A 217 -8.63 -26.57 -23.16
CA SER A 217 -8.04 -26.86 -24.48
C SER A 217 -8.48 -25.91 -25.59
N ASN A 218 -9.68 -25.32 -25.50
CA ASN A 218 -10.17 -24.36 -26.50
C ASN A 218 -9.52 -22.98 -26.28
N GLY A 219 -9.32 -22.55 -25.04
CA GLY A 219 -8.59 -21.30 -24.73
C GLY A 219 -7.16 -21.33 -25.20
N ALA A 220 -6.46 -22.48 -25.05
CA ALA A 220 -5.11 -22.66 -25.57
C ALA A 220 -5.04 -22.58 -27.13
N LYS A 221 -6.04 -23.14 -27.81
CA LYS A 221 -6.13 -23.03 -29.28
C LYS A 221 -6.39 -21.60 -29.75
N GLU A 222 -7.24 -20.87 -29.04
CA GLU A 222 -7.51 -19.46 -29.30
C GLU A 222 -6.28 -18.59 -29.07
N LEU A 223 -5.56 -18.83 -27.94
CA LEU A 223 -4.30 -18.15 -27.68
C LEU A 223 -3.26 -18.37 -28.75
N LEU A 224 -3.09 -19.63 -29.23
CA LEU A 224 -2.19 -19.96 -30.33
C LEU A 224 -2.59 -19.26 -31.65
N LYS A 225 -3.88 -19.09 -31.88
CA LYS A 225 -4.37 -18.35 -33.07
C LYS A 225 -4.00 -16.87 -32.98
N VAL A 226 -4.15 -16.27 -31.80
CA VAL A 226 -3.74 -14.87 -31.54
C VAL A 226 -2.24 -14.70 -31.71
N ILE A 227 -1.43 -15.61 -31.16
CA ILE A 227 0.03 -15.57 -31.30
C ILE A 227 0.42 -15.63 -32.78
N LYS A 228 -0.20 -16.52 -33.54
CA LYS A 228 0.04 -16.60 -35.00
C LYS A 228 -0.37 -15.31 -35.72
N GLU A 229 -1.52 -14.72 -35.40
CA GLU A 229 -1.94 -13.45 -35.97
C GLU A 229 -0.95 -12.32 -35.62
N LEU A 230 -0.41 -12.30 -34.41
CA LEU A 230 0.62 -11.33 -34.00
C LEU A 230 1.95 -11.56 -34.70
N ASP A 231 2.36 -12.81 -34.89
CA ASP A 231 3.56 -13.17 -35.67
C ASP A 231 3.42 -12.75 -37.14
N GLU A 232 2.23 -12.91 -37.75
CA GLU A 232 1.95 -12.43 -39.11
C GLU A 232 2.07 -10.91 -39.23
N PHE A 233 1.82 -10.15 -38.15
CA PHE A 233 2.07 -8.71 -38.09
C PHE A 233 3.56 -8.37 -38.02
N GLY A 234 4.45 -9.35 -37.83
CA GLY A 234 5.89 -9.17 -37.75
C GLY A 234 6.33 -8.35 -36.53
N VAL A 235 5.53 -8.37 -35.47
CA VAL A 235 5.84 -7.70 -34.22
C VAL A 235 6.61 -8.69 -33.35
N SER A 236 7.88 -8.87 -33.61
CA SER A 236 8.81 -9.44 -32.66
C SER A 236 9.17 -8.32 -31.66
N LEU A 237 8.38 -8.18 -30.62
CA LEU A 237 8.66 -7.22 -29.53
C LEU A 237 9.67 -7.87 -28.57
N ASP A 238 10.79 -7.23 -28.38
CA ASP A 238 11.68 -7.54 -27.26
C ASP A 238 11.05 -7.01 -25.98
N LEU A 239 10.51 -7.90 -25.16
CA LEU A 239 9.90 -7.59 -23.87
C LEU A 239 10.85 -7.81 -22.68
N SER A 240 12.14 -7.99 -22.92
CA SER A 240 13.14 -8.23 -21.88
C SER A 240 13.29 -7.06 -20.88
N PHE A 241 12.71 -5.90 -21.20
CA PHE A 241 12.67 -4.73 -20.35
C PHE A 241 11.51 -4.75 -19.31
N LEU A 242 10.55 -5.68 -19.42
CA LEU A 242 9.45 -5.88 -18.48
C LEU A 242 9.89 -6.73 -17.29
#